data_526248290e6c12489a85fb670055fa16
#
_entry.id   526248290e6c12489a85fb670055fa16
#
_cell.length_a   1.000
_cell.length_b   1.000
_cell.length_c   1.000
_cell.angle_alpha   90.00
_cell.angle_beta   90.00
_cell.angle_gamma   90.00
#
_symmetry.space_group_name_H-M   'P 1'
#
loop_
_entity.id
_entity.type
_entity.pdbx_description
1 polymer ?
#
loop_
_entity_poly.entity_id
_entity_poly.type
_entity_poly.pdbx_seq_one_letter_code
_entity_poly.pdbx_strand_id
1 'polypeptide(L)'
;YHDTTEYDMMTGVLDRNASYDYSREGVSEILAENPEIEVMMDLHRDGVPDDTHLVTEVNGKDTAQIMFINGMCRDEEGNDVDYWSNDNKVDNMALALQTYLAGRENYGDIMRKIYISTSRYNMDLMPHAMLAEIGAQTNTVQEAKNAMEPFAAMLAKVLLE
;
A
#
# COMPACT_ATOMS: atom_id res chain seq x y z
N TYR A 1 -5.16 -6.92 -13.22
CA TYR A 1 -5.99 -7.80 -12.39
C TYR A 1 -6.55 -7.02 -11.18
N HIS A 2 -7.79 -7.29 -10.80
CA HIS A 2 -8.41 -6.69 -9.61
C HIS A 2 -8.98 -7.81 -8.74
N ASP A 3 -8.33 -8.09 -7.61
CA ASP A 3 -8.82 -9.03 -6.62
C ASP A 3 -9.80 -8.32 -5.67
N THR A 4 -10.97 -8.89 -5.49
CA THR A 4 -12.04 -8.38 -4.63
C THR A 4 -12.37 -9.36 -3.49
N THR A 5 -11.50 -10.31 -3.23
CA THR A 5 -11.69 -11.31 -2.18
C THR A 5 -11.62 -10.64 -0.80
N GLU A 6 -12.60 -10.92 0.04
CA GLU A 6 -12.65 -10.41 1.43
C GLU A 6 -11.86 -11.34 2.36
N TYR A 7 -10.53 -11.23 2.34
CA TYR A 7 -9.63 -12.11 3.07
C TYR A 7 -9.77 -12.04 4.59
N ASP A 8 -10.28 -10.96 5.13
CA ASP A 8 -10.57 -10.83 6.56
C ASP A 8 -11.92 -11.46 6.97
N MET A 9 -12.70 -11.98 6.01
CA MET A 9 -14.00 -12.64 6.19
C MET A 9 -14.03 -14.12 5.78
N MET A 10 -12.88 -14.75 5.53
CA MET A 10 -12.78 -16.13 5.02
C MET A 10 -13.51 -17.18 5.87
N THR A 11 -13.62 -16.96 7.17
CA THR A 11 -14.34 -17.86 8.09
C THR A 11 -15.80 -17.45 8.33
N GLY A 12 -16.27 -16.38 7.70
CA GLY A 12 -17.58 -15.76 7.96
C GLY A 12 -17.61 -14.87 9.22
N VAL A 13 -16.48 -14.71 9.89
CA VAL A 13 -16.27 -13.82 11.03
C VAL A 13 -15.06 -12.94 10.73
N LEU A 14 -15.18 -11.64 11.01
CA LEU A 14 -14.11 -10.67 10.77
C LEU A 14 -12.86 -11.05 11.58
N ASP A 15 -11.78 -11.40 10.89
CA ASP A 15 -10.46 -11.69 11.44
C ASP A 15 -9.35 -10.99 10.65
N ARG A 16 -8.99 -9.78 11.09
CA ARG A 16 -7.93 -8.99 10.46
C ARG A 16 -6.53 -9.54 10.72
N ASN A 17 -6.34 -10.33 11.78
CA ASN A 17 -5.03 -10.87 12.11
C ASN A 17 -4.61 -11.97 11.12
N ALA A 18 -5.58 -12.78 10.65
CA ALA A 18 -5.33 -13.85 9.69
C ALA A 18 -5.44 -13.40 8.21
N SER A 19 -5.88 -12.16 7.94
CA SER A 19 -6.15 -11.68 6.58
C SER A 19 -4.93 -11.79 5.66
N TYR A 20 -3.72 -11.51 6.15
CA TYR A 20 -2.50 -11.62 5.36
C TYR A 20 -2.06 -13.07 5.10
N ASP A 21 -2.39 -14.01 5.96
CA ASP A 21 -2.14 -15.44 5.72
C ASP A 21 -3.09 -15.96 4.64
N TYR A 22 -4.38 -15.62 4.71
CA TYR A 22 -5.36 -15.99 3.68
C TYR A 22 -5.07 -15.31 2.33
N SER A 23 -4.78 -14.01 2.33
CA SER A 23 -4.45 -13.29 1.09
C SER A 23 -3.15 -13.79 0.46
N ARG A 24 -2.21 -14.29 1.24
CA ARG A 24 -0.96 -14.85 0.72
C ARG A 24 -1.21 -16.01 -0.23
N GLU A 25 -2.09 -16.95 0.15
CA GLU A 25 -2.43 -18.09 -0.68
C GLU A 25 -3.09 -17.63 -1.99
N GLY A 26 -4.17 -16.84 -1.91
CA GLY A 26 -4.88 -16.35 -3.09
C GLY A 26 -4.02 -15.48 -4.01
N VAL A 27 -3.25 -14.55 -3.45
CA VAL A 27 -2.36 -13.69 -4.26
C VAL A 27 -1.24 -14.50 -4.91
N SER A 28 -0.67 -15.51 -4.20
CA SER A 28 0.34 -16.39 -4.80
C SER A 28 -0.19 -17.18 -5.99
N GLU A 29 -1.44 -17.66 -5.93
CA GLU A 29 -2.12 -18.32 -7.05
C GLU A 29 -2.33 -17.36 -8.23
N ILE A 30 -2.83 -16.15 -7.95
CA ILE A 30 -3.01 -15.10 -8.98
C ILE A 30 -1.70 -14.79 -9.70
N LEU A 31 -0.61 -14.59 -8.96
CA LEU A 31 0.71 -14.30 -9.52
C LEU A 31 1.26 -15.47 -10.34
N ALA A 32 1.01 -16.71 -9.91
CA ALA A 32 1.45 -17.90 -10.64
C ALA A 32 0.67 -18.08 -11.97
N GLU A 33 -0.61 -17.71 -11.98
CA GLU A 33 -1.47 -17.79 -13.19
C GLU A 33 -1.23 -16.62 -14.15
N ASN A 34 -0.71 -15.48 -13.66
CA ASN A 34 -0.53 -14.25 -14.43
C ASN A 34 0.92 -13.74 -14.30
N PRO A 35 1.90 -14.44 -14.91
CA PRO A 35 3.33 -14.11 -14.77
C PRO A 35 3.72 -12.77 -15.40
N GLU A 36 2.83 -12.12 -16.15
CA GLU A 36 2.99 -10.79 -16.71
C GLU A 36 2.71 -9.65 -15.71
N ILE A 37 2.25 -9.96 -14.49
CA ILE A 37 2.05 -8.94 -13.45
C ILE A 37 3.42 -8.45 -12.98
N GLU A 38 3.70 -7.17 -13.18
CA GLU A 38 4.97 -6.52 -12.81
C GLU A 38 4.87 -5.68 -11.53
N VAL A 39 3.65 -5.32 -11.10
CA VAL A 39 3.39 -4.50 -9.91
C VAL A 39 2.23 -5.09 -9.12
N MET A 40 2.41 -5.23 -7.82
CA MET A 40 1.35 -5.62 -6.88
C MET A 40 1.02 -4.45 -5.95
N MET A 41 -0.27 -4.15 -5.80
CA MET A 41 -0.70 -3.04 -4.97
C MET A 41 -1.80 -3.47 -4.01
N ASP A 42 -1.58 -3.22 -2.73
CA ASP A 42 -2.56 -3.40 -1.66
C ASP A 42 -3.10 -2.02 -1.25
N LEU A 43 -4.40 -1.77 -1.51
CA LEU A 43 -5.05 -0.49 -1.23
C LEU A 43 -5.81 -0.55 0.08
N HIS A 44 -5.38 0.26 1.02
CA HIS A 44 -5.91 0.34 2.37
C HIS A 44 -6.44 1.73 2.72
N ARG A 45 -7.03 1.82 3.90
CA ARG A 45 -7.31 3.07 4.62
C ARG A 45 -6.75 2.95 6.03
N ASP A 46 -5.93 3.92 6.43
CA ASP A 46 -5.22 3.95 7.71
C ASP A 46 -6.19 3.96 8.91
N GLY A 47 -5.72 3.49 10.04
CA GLY A 47 -6.38 3.59 11.34
C GLY A 47 -5.77 4.72 12.18
N VAL A 48 -6.51 5.82 12.37
CA VAL A 48 -6.03 6.98 13.12
C VAL A 48 -7.04 7.35 14.24
N PRO A 49 -6.64 8.16 15.25
CA PRO A 49 -7.59 8.72 16.21
C PRO A 49 -8.75 9.45 15.53
N ASP A 50 -9.95 9.38 16.11
CA ASP A 50 -11.19 9.90 15.52
C ASP A 50 -11.18 11.41 15.25
N ASP A 51 -10.32 12.16 15.93
CA ASP A 51 -10.10 13.60 15.76
C ASP A 51 -9.07 13.94 14.66
N THR A 52 -8.49 12.94 14.02
CA THR A 52 -7.49 13.10 12.94
C THR A 52 -8.17 13.00 11.59
N HIS A 53 -8.03 14.02 10.74
CA HIS A 53 -8.56 14.05 9.38
C HIS A 53 -7.42 14.28 8.38
N LEU A 54 -7.11 13.27 7.58
CA LEU A 54 -5.97 13.26 6.66
C LEU A 54 -6.37 13.79 5.29
N VAL A 55 -6.54 15.10 5.19
CA VAL A 55 -7.03 15.79 3.99
C VAL A 55 -6.07 16.89 3.54
N THR A 56 -5.98 17.09 2.24
CA THR A 56 -5.32 18.22 1.58
C THR A 56 -6.15 18.65 0.38
N GLU A 57 -5.87 19.82 -0.20
CA GLU A 57 -6.50 20.26 -1.44
C GLU A 57 -5.62 19.89 -2.65
N VAL A 58 -6.21 19.21 -3.64
CA VAL A 58 -5.59 18.96 -4.95
C VAL A 58 -6.54 19.38 -6.05
N ASN A 59 -6.12 20.31 -6.91
CA ASN A 59 -6.91 20.82 -8.02
C ASN A 59 -8.30 21.35 -7.58
N GLY A 60 -8.37 22.02 -6.42
CA GLY A 60 -9.61 22.56 -5.86
C GLY A 60 -10.58 21.52 -5.27
N LYS A 61 -10.09 20.31 -4.98
CA LYS A 61 -10.90 19.24 -4.37
C LYS A 61 -10.25 18.80 -3.05
N ASP A 62 -11.07 18.63 -2.02
CA ASP A 62 -10.65 17.96 -0.80
C ASP A 62 -10.26 16.52 -1.12
N THR A 63 -9.02 16.16 -0.83
CA THR A 63 -8.36 14.94 -1.28
C THR A 63 -7.69 14.25 -0.11
N ALA A 64 -7.93 12.95 0.05
CA ALA A 64 -7.28 12.17 1.10
C ALA A 64 -5.77 12.13 0.89
N GLN A 65 -5.00 12.32 1.97
CA GLN A 65 -3.55 12.18 1.92
C GLN A 65 -3.15 10.71 1.81
N ILE A 66 -2.05 10.44 1.13
CA ILE A 66 -1.57 9.09 0.81
C ILE A 66 -0.31 8.79 1.62
N MET A 67 -0.23 7.58 2.18
CA MET A 67 0.97 7.06 2.82
C MET A 67 1.33 5.71 2.21
N PHE A 68 2.62 5.46 1.96
CA PHE A 68 3.10 4.13 1.63
C PHE A 68 3.66 3.45 2.87
N ILE A 69 3.37 2.15 3.01
CA ILE A 69 3.96 1.29 4.02
C ILE A 69 4.93 0.33 3.33
N ASN A 70 6.13 0.19 3.90
CA ASN A 70 7.12 -0.79 3.48
C ASN A 70 7.36 -1.81 4.58
N GLY A 71 7.00 -3.06 4.30
CA GLY A 71 7.24 -4.20 5.16
C GLY A 71 8.66 -4.71 5.02
N MET A 72 9.43 -4.66 6.11
CA MET A 72 10.86 -4.98 6.10
C MET A 72 11.16 -6.40 6.57
N CYS A 73 10.18 -7.14 7.09
CA CYS A 73 10.37 -8.48 7.64
C CYS A 73 11.52 -8.54 8.67
N ARG A 74 11.45 -7.69 9.68
CA ARG A 74 12.49 -7.55 10.71
C ARG A 74 11.92 -7.79 12.10
N ASP A 75 12.80 -8.21 13.01
CA ASP A 75 12.49 -8.26 14.44
C ASP A 75 12.48 -6.85 15.08
N GLU A 76 12.18 -6.78 16.39
CA GLU A 76 12.13 -5.51 17.12
C GLU A 76 13.52 -4.83 17.24
N GLU A 77 14.59 -5.61 17.16
CA GLU A 77 15.97 -5.14 17.16
C GLU A 77 16.45 -4.70 15.76
N GLY A 78 15.65 -4.94 14.73
CA GLY A 78 15.93 -4.55 13.34
C GLY A 78 16.75 -5.56 12.56
N ASN A 79 16.93 -6.80 13.06
CA ASN A 79 17.59 -7.87 12.33
C ASN A 79 16.62 -8.51 11.32
N ASP A 80 17.15 -9.07 10.24
CA ASP A 80 16.36 -9.86 9.31
C ASP A 80 15.86 -11.14 9.98
N VAL A 81 14.62 -11.52 9.69
CA VAL A 81 13.97 -12.70 10.27
C VAL A 81 14.02 -13.83 9.27
N ASP A 82 14.80 -14.88 9.54
CA ASP A 82 15.10 -15.98 8.61
C ASP A 82 13.84 -16.67 8.04
N TYR A 83 12.78 -16.82 8.86
CA TYR A 83 11.53 -17.46 8.45
C TYR A 83 10.57 -16.53 7.71
N TRP A 84 10.94 -15.25 7.56
CA TRP A 84 10.17 -14.22 6.87
C TRP A 84 11.07 -13.33 6.00
N SER A 85 12.01 -13.92 5.28
CA SER A 85 12.88 -13.14 4.41
C SER A 85 12.05 -12.38 3.36
N ASN A 86 12.45 -11.14 3.11
CA ASN A 86 11.93 -10.34 2.00
C ASN A 86 13.10 -9.87 1.14
N ASP A 87 13.40 -10.62 0.10
CA ASP A 87 14.49 -10.31 -0.84
C ASP A 87 14.14 -9.12 -1.74
N ASN A 88 12.86 -8.78 -1.84
CA ASN A 88 12.32 -7.70 -2.69
C ASN A 88 12.25 -6.33 -1.99
N LYS A 89 12.67 -6.23 -0.71
CA LYS A 89 12.51 -5.01 0.11
C LYS A 89 13.15 -3.75 -0.50
N VAL A 90 14.23 -3.91 -1.26
CA VAL A 90 14.92 -2.79 -1.92
C VAL A 90 14.11 -2.28 -3.11
N ASP A 91 13.60 -3.18 -3.94
CA ASP A 91 12.80 -2.83 -5.12
C ASP A 91 11.44 -2.25 -4.71
N ASN A 92 10.81 -2.82 -3.68
CA ASN A 92 9.57 -2.32 -3.11
C ASN A 92 9.74 -0.89 -2.53
N MET A 93 10.85 -0.66 -1.80
CA MET A 93 11.17 0.66 -1.27
C MET A 93 11.49 1.66 -2.41
N ALA A 94 12.17 1.22 -3.46
CA ALA A 94 12.49 2.07 -4.60
C ALA A 94 11.20 2.55 -5.29
N LEU A 95 10.24 1.66 -5.55
CA LEU A 95 8.94 2.01 -6.12
C LEU A 95 8.19 3.01 -5.22
N ALA A 96 8.10 2.72 -3.91
CA ALA A 96 7.43 3.59 -2.96
C ALA A 96 8.08 4.98 -2.89
N LEU A 97 9.43 5.05 -2.85
CA LEU A 97 10.16 6.31 -2.79
C LEU A 97 10.02 7.13 -4.07
N GLN A 98 10.14 6.51 -5.24
CA GLN A 98 9.97 7.19 -6.53
C GLN A 98 8.56 7.76 -6.67
N THR A 99 7.53 6.97 -6.32
CA THR A 99 6.12 7.41 -6.34
C THR A 99 5.88 8.54 -5.32
N TYR A 100 6.47 8.44 -4.13
CA TYR A 100 6.43 9.50 -3.12
C TYR A 100 7.04 10.82 -3.65
N LEU A 101 8.23 10.75 -4.26
CA LEU A 101 8.89 11.93 -4.81
C LEU A 101 8.10 12.55 -5.95
N ALA A 102 7.54 11.74 -6.85
CA ALA A 102 6.63 12.20 -7.90
C ALA A 102 5.40 12.91 -7.33
N GLY A 103 4.83 12.38 -6.25
CA GLY A 103 3.71 12.99 -5.54
C GLY A 103 4.07 14.33 -4.90
N ARG A 104 5.19 14.39 -4.19
CA ARG A 104 5.68 15.63 -3.56
C ARG A 104 5.97 16.74 -4.58
N GLU A 105 6.54 16.36 -5.73
CA GLU A 105 6.86 17.29 -6.80
C GLU A 105 5.60 17.88 -7.48
N ASN A 106 4.60 17.04 -7.75
CA ASN A 106 3.47 17.42 -8.61
C ASN A 106 2.20 17.81 -7.82
N TYR A 107 2.02 17.31 -6.58
CA TYR A 107 0.79 17.44 -5.80
C TYR A 107 1.00 17.93 -4.35
N GLY A 108 2.22 18.36 -4.02
CA GLY A 108 2.54 18.99 -2.73
C GLY A 108 2.28 18.08 -1.52
N ASP A 109 1.31 18.46 -0.70
CA ASP A 109 1.06 17.80 0.60
C ASP A 109 0.13 16.57 0.52
N ILE A 110 -0.14 16.05 -0.67
CA ILE A 110 -0.88 14.78 -0.81
C ILE A 110 -0.12 13.61 -0.16
N MET A 111 1.22 13.64 -0.19
CA MET A 111 2.06 12.56 0.31
C MET A 111 2.43 12.74 1.78
N ARG A 112 2.00 11.82 2.62
CA ARG A 112 2.52 11.60 3.97
C ARG A 112 3.89 10.90 3.88
N LYS A 113 4.67 10.94 4.97
CA LYS A 113 5.96 10.23 5.04
C LYS A 113 5.75 8.72 4.87
N ILE A 114 6.67 8.07 4.17
CA ILE A 114 6.70 6.60 4.06
C ILE A 114 6.85 6.00 5.47
N TYR A 115 6.02 5.02 5.78
CA TYR A 115 6.09 4.27 7.02
C TYR A 115 6.89 2.97 6.81
N ILE A 116 7.91 2.78 7.63
CA ILE A 116 8.73 1.56 7.62
C ILE A 116 8.23 0.65 8.74
N SER A 117 7.74 -0.53 8.36
CA SER A 117 7.18 -1.51 9.30
C SER A 117 8.09 -2.74 9.42
N THR A 118 8.12 -3.34 10.58
CA THR A 118 8.76 -4.64 10.81
C THR A 118 7.99 -5.80 10.17
N SER A 119 6.70 -5.63 9.93
CA SER A 119 5.81 -6.64 9.35
C SER A 119 6.12 -6.97 7.89
N ARG A 120 5.48 -8.00 7.34
CA ARG A 120 5.72 -8.52 5.98
C ARG A 120 4.75 -7.93 4.95
N TYR A 121 3.46 -7.88 5.25
CA TYR A 121 2.38 -7.42 4.35
C TYR A 121 2.39 -8.10 2.98
N ASN A 122 2.84 -9.36 2.90
CA ASN A 122 2.99 -10.11 1.64
C ASN A 122 3.87 -9.42 0.58
N MET A 123 4.63 -8.40 0.96
CA MET A 123 5.53 -7.66 0.06
C MET A 123 6.77 -8.46 -0.36
N ASP A 124 6.95 -9.64 0.21
CA ASP A 124 7.98 -10.62 -0.17
C ASP A 124 7.58 -11.49 -1.38
N LEU A 125 6.31 -11.44 -1.82
CA LEU A 125 5.81 -12.27 -2.91
C LEU A 125 6.38 -11.87 -4.28
N MET A 126 6.68 -10.59 -4.47
CA MET A 126 7.27 -10.11 -5.72
C MET A 126 7.99 -8.77 -5.53
N PRO A 127 8.93 -8.40 -6.43
CA PRO A 127 9.42 -7.02 -6.52
C PRO A 127 8.30 -6.07 -6.96
N HIS A 128 8.45 -4.79 -6.64
CA HIS A 128 7.46 -3.75 -6.92
C HIS A 128 6.09 -3.99 -6.23
N ALA A 129 6.10 -4.61 -5.05
CA ALA A 129 4.94 -4.65 -4.18
C ALA A 129 4.82 -3.34 -3.38
N MET A 130 3.60 -2.80 -3.28
CA MET A 130 3.31 -1.55 -2.58
C MET A 130 2.05 -1.69 -1.74
N LEU A 131 2.08 -1.24 -0.48
CA LEU A 131 0.88 -0.99 0.32
C LEU A 131 0.67 0.52 0.40
N ALA A 132 -0.53 0.96 0.03
CA ALA A 132 -0.90 2.37 0.01
C ALA A 132 -2.13 2.63 0.89
N GLU A 133 -1.96 3.47 1.89
CA GLU A 133 -3.04 3.99 2.73
C GLU A 133 -3.62 5.25 2.08
N ILE A 134 -4.88 5.18 1.64
CA ILE A 134 -5.59 6.29 1.01
C ILE A 134 -6.47 6.98 2.04
N GLY A 135 -5.89 7.95 2.73
CA GLY A 135 -6.48 8.55 3.91
C GLY A 135 -6.65 7.56 5.06
N ALA A 136 -7.68 7.76 5.87
CA ALA A 136 -8.02 6.94 7.03
C ALA A 136 -9.52 6.68 7.13
N GLN A 137 -9.95 5.94 8.17
CA GLN A 137 -11.38 5.71 8.45
C GLN A 137 -12.17 7.02 8.65
N THR A 138 -11.51 8.10 9.02
CA THR A 138 -12.09 9.43 9.24
C THR A 138 -12.32 10.23 7.95
N ASN A 139 -11.70 9.84 6.84
CA ASN A 139 -11.93 10.46 5.54
C ASN A 139 -13.25 10.02 4.92
N THR A 140 -13.88 10.90 4.16
CA THR A 140 -15.04 10.57 3.33
C THR A 140 -14.62 9.67 2.15
N VAL A 141 -15.59 8.93 1.61
CA VAL A 141 -15.37 8.15 0.38
C VAL A 141 -15.01 9.06 -0.80
N GLN A 142 -15.55 10.29 -0.82
CA GLN A 142 -15.25 11.23 -1.90
C GLN A 142 -13.81 11.73 -1.85
N GLU A 143 -13.29 12.05 -0.69
CA GLU A 143 -11.87 12.42 -0.52
C GLU A 143 -10.92 11.29 -0.96
N ALA A 144 -11.24 10.04 -0.58
CA ALA A 144 -10.47 8.87 -1.03
C ALA A 144 -10.55 8.71 -2.56
N LYS A 145 -11.72 8.87 -3.18
CA LYS A 145 -11.88 8.83 -4.64
C LYS A 145 -11.13 9.97 -5.35
N ASN A 146 -11.11 11.16 -4.76
CA ASN A 146 -10.37 12.29 -5.32
C ASN A 146 -8.85 12.05 -5.33
N ALA A 147 -8.34 11.21 -4.43
CA ALA A 147 -6.93 10.83 -4.39
C ALA A 147 -6.53 9.86 -5.50
N MET A 148 -7.47 9.14 -6.13
CA MET A 148 -7.15 8.11 -7.13
C MET A 148 -6.56 8.67 -8.42
N GLU A 149 -7.06 9.81 -8.89
CA GLU A 149 -6.53 10.45 -10.11
C GLU A 149 -5.06 10.89 -9.96
N PRO A 150 -4.68 11.68 -8.93
CA PRO A 150 -3.29 12.01 -8.69
C PRO A 150 -2.43 10.77 -8.38
N PHE A 151 -2.95 9.77 -7.66
CA PHE A 151 -2.23 8.54 -7.38
C PHE A 151 -1.90 7.76 -8.66
N ALA A 152 -2.87 7.58 -9.55
CA ALA A 152 -2.65 6.94 -10.84
C ALA A 152 -1.63 7.72 -11.70
N ALA A 153 -1.66 9.05 -11.69
CA ALA A 153 -0.70 9.87 -12.41
C ALA A 153 0.74 9.73 -11.87
N MET A 154 0.89 9.66 -10.53
CA MET A 154 2.21 9.41 -9.90
C MET A 154 2.76 8.05 -10.30
N LEU A 155 1.95 7.00 -10.26
CA LEU A 155 2.34 5.65 -10.68
C LEU A 155 2.70 5.61 -12.17
N ALA A 156 1.88 6.21 -13.02
CA ALA A 156 2.16 6.26 -14.46
C ALA A 156 3.51 6.94 -14.76
N LYS A 157 3.83 8.03 -14.04
CA LYS A 157 5.12 8.72 -14.18
C LYS A 157 6.30 7.82 -13.80
N VAL A 158 6.16 6.98 -12.78
CA VAL A 158 7.25 6.12 -12.29
C VAL A 158 7.39 4.83 -13.11
N LEU A 159 6.28 4.28 -13.60
CA LEU A 159 6.27 2.98 -14.27
C LEU A 159 6.43 3.08 -15.79
N LEU A 160 6.10 4.23 -16.41
CA LEU A 160 6.05 4.38 -17.87
C LEU A 160 7.08 5.38 -18.42
N GLU A 161 7.75 6.16 -17.57
CA GLU A 161 8.81 7.12 -17.93
C GLU A 161 10.19 6.63 -17.46
#